data_d793b8d91bc5d8f1e39d8590e5b63045
#
_entry.id   d793b8d91bc5d8f1e39d8590e5b63045
#
_cell.length_a   1.000
_cell.length_b   1.000
_cell.length_c   1.000
_cell.angle_alpha   90.00
_cell.angle_beta   90.00
_cell.angle_gamma   90.00
#
_symmetry.space_group_name_H-M   'P 1'
#
loop_
_entity.id
_entity.type
_entity.pdbx_description
1 polymer ?
#
loop_
_entity_poly.entity_id
_entity_poly.type
_entity_poly.pdbx_seq_one_letter_code
_entity_poly.pdbx_strand_id
1 'polypeptide(L)'
;MSKKEIPKESEKTKLTRAQRKEIDAVIRKYKGDGKPHTAQATIPYEAMYPDGVCRLTKNTFSKCIAFEDISYQLAQPDTKTAIFEHLCDLYNYVDASIHVQFSFLNRRVDPVQYAKSFEIAPQGDDFDDIRAEYTGILQKQLANGNNGIVKTKYLTFTIEADSPKSARARLNRIGLDLLGYFKTMGAVAHVMNGKERLAVLHGVFHPDGELFNFDWKWMTPSGLSTKDFIAPSSLCFGTAKTFGMGGKYGAVSFLQILAPELSDEMLADFLNTDSSILVNLHVQAIDQTEAIKTIKRKITDLDAMKIQEQKKAVRSGYDMDILPSDLATYGEDAKKLLTKLQTRNERLFMLTFLVLNVADTKQKLSNDVFQAAGVAQKYNCSLVCLDYQQEQGLVSSLPLGVNQIKIQRGLTTSSVAVFVPFVTQELFQGGAAMYYGVNAKSHNMIMLDRKQARCPNGLKLGTPGSGKSMSCKSEIVSVFLKWKLVGAVFRTAGLLRSVLPSAFILRCRSNMASVNVSTSMIAG
;
A
#
# COMPACT_ATOMS: atom_id res chain seq x y z
N MET A 1 1.01 17.80 61.56
CA MET A 1 0.32 17.57 60.28
C MET A 1 0.77 18.65 59.30
N SER A 2 1.71 18.31 58.45
CA SER A 2 2.32 19.24 57.48
C SER A 2 1.40 19.34 56.25
N LYS A 3 1.01 20.56 55.88
CA LYS A 3 0.29 20.85 54.65
C LYS A 3 1.24 20.68 53.47
N LYS A 4 1.00 19.66 52.61
CA LYS A 4 1.67 19.55 51.31
C LYS A 4 1.19 20.69 50.42
N GLU A 5 2.11 21.57 50.04
CA GLU A 5 1.89 22.59 49.02
C GLU A 5 1.72 21.89 47.63
N ILE A 6 0.64 22.23 46.98
CA ILE A 6 0.36 21.84 45.59
C ILE A 6 1.24 22.70 44.69
N PRO A 7 2.00 22.15 43.73
CA PRO A 7 2.81 22.93 42.80
C PRO A 7 1.93 23.89 41.99
N LYS A 8 2.27 25.16 41.98
CA LYS A 8 1.64 26.20 41.17
C LYS A 8 1.76 25.82 39.68
N GLU A 9 0.62 25.87 38.95
CA GLU A 9 0.57 25.76 37.49
C GLU A 9 1.67 26.61 36.85
N SER A 10 2.39 25.99 35.90
CA SER A 10 3.42 26.63 35.11
C SER A 10 2.88 27.91 34.45
N GLU A 11 3.59 29.01 34.63
CA GLU A 11 3.31 30.29 33.98
C GLU A 11 3.09 30.06 32.47
N LYS A 12 1.86 30.32 32.00
CA LYS A 12 1.53 30.36 30.57
C LYS A 12 2.39 31.45 29.96
N THR A 13 3.44 31.07 29.25
CA THR A 13 4.32 31.96 28.51
C THR A 13 3.47 32.81 27.57
N LYS A 14 3.29 34.08 27.85
CA LYS A 14 2.51 35.01 27.03
C LYS A 14 3.24 35.20 25.71
N LEU A 15 2.61 34.70 24.61
CA LEU A 15 3.12 34.89 23.26
C LEU A 15 3.41 36.36 22.97
N THR A 16 4.56 36.64 22.39
CA THR A 16 4.94 37.99 21.96
C THR A 16 4.02 38.45 20.81
N ARG A 17 3.95 39.77 20.61
CA ARG A 17 3.13 40.34 19.50
C ARG A 17 3.58 39.87 18.12
N ALA A 18 4.88 39.58 17.95
CA ALA A 18 5.44 39.02 16.71
C ALA A 18 4.99 37.56 16.52
N GLN A 19 5.09 36.73 17.55
CA GLN A 19 4.63 35.33 17.51
C GLN A 19 3.12 35.22 17.25
N ARG A 20 2.29 36.10 17.83
CA ARG A 20 0.85 36.17 17.53
C ARG A 20 0.60 36.52 16.07
N LYS A 21 1.31 37.51 15.51
CA LYS A 21 1.18 37.87 14.09
C LYS A 21 1.57 36.71 13.16
N GLU A 22 2.60 35.97 13.51
CA GLU A 22 3.06 34.81 12.75
C GLU A 22 2.04 33.65 12.82
N ILE A 23 1.50 33.38 14.02
CA ILE A 23 0.41 32.42 14.20
C ILE A 23 -0.84 32.85 13.44
N ASP A 24 -1.24 34.12 13.52
CA ASP A 24 -2.39 34.64 12.77
C ASP A 24 -2.18 34.58 11.26
N ALA A 25 -0.96 34.81 10.76
CA ALA A 25 -0.63 34.67 9.34
C ALA A 25 -0.70 33.21 8.90
N VAL A 26 -0.21 32.27 9.71
CA VAL A 26 -0.34 30.84 9.48
C VAL A 26 -1.81 30.41 9.49
N ILE A 27 -2.57 30.84 10.50
CA ILE A 27 -4.00 30.55 10.61
C ILE A 27 -4.76 31.10 9.40
N ARG A 28 -4.49 32.34 8.95
CA ARG A 28 -5.11 32.92 7.74
C ARG A 28 -4.75 32.15 6.47
N LYS A 29 -3.50 31.69 6.35
CA LYS A 29 -3.05 30.89 5.21
C LYS A 29 -3.75 29.53 5.13
N TYR A 30 -4.07 28.93 6.29
CA TYR A 30 -4.73 27.62 6.38
C TYR A 30 -6.26 27.69 6.53
N LYS A 31 -6.83 28.80 6.99
CA LYS A 31 -8.28 29.01 7.07
C LYS A 31 -8.98 29.15 5.71
N GLY A 32 -8.20 29.34 4.64
CA GLY A 32 -8.76 29.67 3.33
C GLY A 32 -9.53 30.99 3.32
N ASP A 33 -10.17 31.28 2.23
CA ASP A 33 -10.99 32.50 2.04
C ASP A 33 -12.40 32.40 2.67
N GLY A 34 -12.68 31.32 3.40
CA GLY A 34 -13.97 31.06 4.05
C GLY A 34 -15.10 30.70 3.09
N LYS A 35 -14.80 30.55 1.79
CA LYS A 35 -15.77 30.11 0.79
C LYS A 35 -15.85 28.58 0.79
N PRO A 36 -17.04 27.99 0.66
CA PRO A 36 -17.18 26.55 0.52
C PRO A 36 -16.49 26.12 -0.78
N HIS A 37 -15.48 25.23 -0.65
CA HIS A 37 -14.86 24.60 -1.80
C HIS A 37 -15.67 23.38 -2.23
N THR A 38 -15.74 23.13 -3.53
CA THR A 38 -16.33 21.89 -4.05
C THR A 38 -15.40 20.70 -3.77
N ALA A 39 -15.94 19.50 -3.71
CA ALA A 39 -15.14 18.28 -3.54
C ALA A 39 -14.05 18.18 -4.64
N GLN A 40 -14.36 18.59 -5.88
CA GLN A 40 -13.41 18.63 -7.00
C GLN A 40 -12.23 19.59 -6.72
N ALA A 41 -12.47 20.71 -6.04
CA ALA A 41 -11.43 21.68 -5.74
C ALA A 41 -10.41 21.16 -4.72
N THR A 42 -10.81 20.25 -3.82
CA THR A 42 -9.92 19.60 -2.85
C THR A 42 -8.97 18.59 -3.51
N ILE A 43 -9.33 18.04 -4.68
CA ILE A 43 -8.49 17.05 -5.36
C ILE A 43 -7.27 17.75 -5.99
N PRO A 44 -6.02 17.39 -5.60
CA PRO A 44 -4.84 18.22 -5.84
C PRO A 44 -4.17 17.97 -7.21
N TYR A 45 -4.91 18.04 -8.31
CA TYR A 45 -4.30 18.03 -9.65
C TYR A 45 -5.04 18.98 -10.60
N GLU A 46 -4.33 19.50 -11.59
CA GLU A 46 -4.91 20.38 -12.61
C GLU A 46 -5.44 19.59 -13.81
N ALA A 47 -4.71 18.58 -14.27
CA ALA A 47 -5.09 17.75 -15.42
C ALA A 47 -4.55 16.33 -15.33
N MET A 48 -5.36 15.35 -15.73
CA MET A 48 -4.97 13.97 -15.99
C MET A 48 -4.95 13.73 -17.49
N TYR A 49 -3.87 13.14 -18.02
CA TYR A 49 -3.73 12.85 -19.44
C TYR A 49 -3.93 11.35 -19.73
N PRO A 50 -4.34 10.97 -20.96
CA PRO A 50 -4.57 9.57 -21.33
C PRO A 50 -3.34 8.65 -21.14
N ASP A 51 -2.14 9.20 -21.34
CA ASP A 51 -0.85 8.51 -21.17
C ASP A 51 -0.42 8.29 -19.69
N GLY A 52 -1.30 8.62 -18.73
CA GLY A 52 -1.06 8.47 -17.32
C GLY A 52 -0.23 9.59 -16.69
N VAL A 53 0.21 10.59 -17.44
CA VAL A 53 0.82 11.79 -16.86
C VAL A 53 -0.26 12.60 -16.15
N CYS A 54 0.02 13.01 -14.92
CA CYS A 54 -0.84 13.90 -14.14
C CYS A 54 -0.10 15.22 -13.90
N ARG A 55 -0.72 16.34 -14.27
CA ARG A 55 -0.24 17.66 -13.92
C ARG A 55 -0.84 18.09 -12.59
N LEU A 56 0.01 18.18 -11.58
CA LEU A 56 -0.37 18.56 -10.21
C LEU A 56 -0.45 20.07 -10.05
N THR A 57 0.59 20.75 -10.49
CA THR A 57 0.69 22.21 -10.55
C THR A 57 1.25 22.63 -11.91
N LYS A 58 1.43 23.93 -12.12
CA LYS A 58 2.01 24.47 -13.36
C LYS A 58 3.30 23.75 -13.78
N ASN A 59 4.17 23.42 -12.80
CA ASN A 59 5.50 22.89 -13.06
C ASN A 59 5.73 21.49 -12.47
N THR A 60 4.73 20.89 -11.81
CA THR A 60 4.88 19.58 -11.14
C THR A 60 4.04 18.54 -11.84
N PHE A 61 4.67 17.41 -12.19
CA PHE A 61 4.05 16.32 -12.94
C PHE A 61 4.35 14.98 -12.27
N SER A 62 3.40 14.05 -12.32
CA SER A 62 3.58 12.71 -11.77
C SER A 62 3.14 11.61 -12.74
N LYS A 63 3.73 10.43 -12.59
CA LYS A 63 3.27 9.15 -13.15
C LYS A 63 3.16 8.10 -12.05
N CYS A 64 2.44 7.03 -12.36
CA CYS A 64 2.19 5.96 -11.41
C CYS A 64 2.48 4.60 -12.04
N ILE A 65 3.08 3.71 -11.27
CA ILE A 65 3.32 2.29 -11.59
C ILE A 65 2.44 1.47 -10.66
N ALA A 66 1.67 0.54 -11.20
CA ALA A 66 1.05 -0.53 -10.43
C ALA A 66 1.99 -1.74 -10.41
N PHE A 67 2.13 -2.38 -9.25
CA PHE A 67 2.99 -3.55 -9.11
C PHE A 67 2.33 -4.64 -8.26
N GLU A 68 2.70 -5.88 -8.57
CA GLU A 68 2.20 -7.07 -7.89
C GLU A 68 3.13 -7.51 -6.76
N ASP A 69 2.63 -8.40 -5.93
CA ASP A 69 3.39 -9.00 -4.85
C ASP A 69 4.33 -10.11 -5.34
N ILE A 70 5.38 -10.32 -4.58
CA ILE A 70 6.24 -11.49 -4.67
C ILE A 70 6.24 -12.23 -3.34
N SER A 71 6.65 -13.50 -3.36
CA SER A 71 6.67 -14.36 -2.17
C SER A 71 7.83 -14.01 -1.22
N TYR A 72 7.95 -12.74 -0.82
CA TYR A 72 9.03 -12.26 0.05
C TYR A 72 9.02 -12.94 1.42
N GLN A 73 7.87 -13.02 2.07
CA GLN A 73 7.79 -13.55 3.44
C GLN A 73 8.15 -15.04 3.55
N LEU A 74 7.90 -15.82 2.48
CA LEU A 74 8.21 -17.24 2.40
C LEU A 74 9.57 -17.51 1.74
N ALA A 75 10.27 -16.49 1.27
CA ALA A 75 11.55 -16.62 0.61
C ALA A 75 12.64 -17.05 1.61
N GLN A 76 13.65 -17.74 1.09
CA GLN A 76 14.84 -18.09 1.86
C GLN A 76 15.64 -16.83 2.24
N PRO A 77 16.43 -16.85 3.33
CA PRO A 77 17.19 -15.70 3.81
C PRO A 77 18.03 -15.01 2.72
N ASP A 78 18.74 -15.78 1.90
CA ASP A 78 19.57 -15.23 0.81
C ASP A 78 18.73 -14.48 -0.23
N THR A 79 17.55 -15.01 -0.57
CA THR A 79 16.62 -14.35 -1.49
C THR A 79 16.04 -13.08 -0.88
N LYS A 80 15.72 -13.08 0.42
CA LYS A 80 15.26 -11.87 1.13
C LYS A 80 16.33 -10.79 1.11
N THR A 81 17.59 -11.16 1.36
CA THR A 81 18.73 -10.24 1.31
C THR A 81 18.89 -9.64 -0.09
N ALA A 82 18.84 -10.45 -1.14
CA ALA A 82 18.94 -9.98 -2.52
C ALA A 82 17.79 -9.01 -2.88
N ILE A 83 16.54 -9.32 -2.49
CA ILE A 83 15.41 -8.42 -2.71
C ILE A 83 15.60 -7.09 -1.95
N PHE A 84 16.09 -7.16 -0.71
CA PHE A 84 16.37 -5.98 0.10
C PHE A 84 17.46 -5.10 -0.53
N GLU A 85 18.55 -5.69 -1.04
CA GLU A 85 19.62 -4.99 -1.74
C GLU A 85 19.09 -4.30 -3.01
N HIS A 86 18.31 -4.99 -3.83
CA HIS A 86 17.69 -4.38 -5.01
C HIS A 86 16.69 -3.27 -4.66
N LEU A 87 16.01 -3.35 -3.52
CA LEU A 87 15.16 -2.27 -3.03
C LEU A 87 16.00 -1.06 -2.58
N CYS A 88 17.15 -1.29 -1.94
CA CYS A 88 18.12 -0.23 -1.65
C CYS A 88 18.62 0.45 -2.93
N ASP A 89 18.90 -0.32 -3.99
CA ASP A 89 19.30 0.22 -5.30
C ASP A 89 18.20 1.08 -5.92
N LEU A 90 16.93 0.66 -5.82
CA LEU A 90 15.78 1.47 -6.27
C LEU A 90 15.73 2.81 -5.52
N TYR A 91 15.89 2.81 -4.20
CA TYR A 91 15.92 4.05 -3.44
C TYR A 91 17.14 4.91 -3.78
N ASN A 92 18.31 4.30 -3.98
CA ASN A 92 19.51 5.02 -4.38
C ASN A 92 19.44 5.60 -5.81
N TYR A 93 18.58 5.07 -6.67
CA TYR A 93 18.26 5.69 -7.96
C TYR A 93 17.50 7.01 -7.80
N VAL A 94 16.65 7.13 -6.77
CA VAL A 94 15.83 8.33 -6.51
C VAL A 94 16.71 9.45 -5.99
N ASP A 95 16.87 10.51 -6.77
CA ASP A 95 17.59 11.73 -6.37
C ASP A 95 16.65 12.80 -5.77
N ALA A 96 17.21 13.92 -5.30
CA ALA A 96 16.45 15.00 -4.69
C ALA A 96 15.43 15.67 -5.64
N SER A 97 15.52 15.44 -6.96
CA SER A 97 14.60 15.98 -7.97
C SER A 97 13.39 15.07 -8.23
N ILE A 98 13.37 13.88 -7.63
CA ILE A 98 12.31 12.88 -7.76
C ILE A 98 11.69 12.65 -6.40
N HIS A 99 10.41 12.97 -6.26
CA HIS A 99 9.63 12.59 -5.08
C HIS A 99 8.89 11.28 -5.36
N VAL A 100 8.96 10.33 -4.44
CA VAL A 100 8.35 9.00 -4.57
C VAL A 100 7.31 8.79 -3.49
N GLN A 101 6.18 8.20 -3.86
CA GLN A 101 5.12 7.79 -2.95
C GLN A 101 4.76 6.33 -3.22
N PHE A 102 4.96 5.46 -2.24
CA PHE A 102 4.36 4.13 -2.22
C PHE A 102 2.98 4.22 -1.60
N SER A 103 1.99 3.65 -2.25
CA SER A 103 0.60 3.61 -1.77
C SER A 103 0.09 2.17 -1.77
N PHE A 104 -0.43 1.73 -0.63
CA PHE A 104 -0.95 0.39 -0.39
C PHE A 104 -2.42 0.52 -0.03
N LEU A 105 -3.31 0.11 -0.93
CA LEU A 105 -4.74 0.24 -0.76
C LEU A 105 -5.38 -1.11 -0.49
N ASN A 106 -5.96 -1.26 0.70
CA ASN A 106 -6.89 -2.32 1.03
C ASN A 106 -8.30 -1.82 0.78
N ARG A 107 -8.97 -2.35 -0.22
CA ARG A 107 -10.33 -1.96 -0.57
C ARG A 107 -11.26 -3.16 -0.49
N ARG A 108 -12.41 -2.98 0.15
CA ARG A 108 -13.50 -3.94 0.03
C ARG A 108 -14.05 -3.90 -1.38
N VAL A 109 -14.18 -5.07 -1.98
CA VAL A 109 -14.86 -5.22 -3.27
C VAL A 109 -16.31 -5.57 -2.98
N ASP A 110 -17.22 -5.06 -3.81
CA ASP A 110 -18.62 -5.49 -3.76
C ASP A 110 -18.69 -7.02 -3.89
N PRO A 111 -19.24 -7.73 -2.90
CA PRO A 111 -19.35 -9.19 -2.94
C PRO A 111 -20.04 -9.72 -4.19
N VAL A 112 -20.99 -8.98 -4.74
CA VAL A 112 -21.73 -9.37 -5.95
C VAL A 112 -20.83 -9.29 -7.19
N GLN A 113 -20.03 -8.23 -7.32
CA GLN A 113 -19.08 -8.09 -8.44
C GLN A 113 -17.93 -9.07 -8.31
N TYR A 114 -17.45 -9.29 -7.09
CA TYR A 114 -16.42 -10.27 -6.82
C TYR A 114 -16.90 -11.69 -7.14
N ALA A 115 -18.14 -12.03 -6.76
CA ALA A 115 -18.76 -13.30 -7.10
C ALA A 115 -18.88 -13.50 -8.61
N LYS A 116 -19.25 -12.47 -9.37
CA LYS A 116 -19.31 -12.53 -10.84
C LYS A 116 -17.96 -12.82 -11.50
N SER A 117 -16.84 -12.45 -10.89
CA SER A 117 -15.51 -12.65 -11.45
C SER A 117 -15.10 -14.13 -11.53
N PHE A 118 -15.70 -15.02 -10.73
CA PHE A 118 -15.46 -16.47 -10.73
C PHE A 118 -16.70 -17.29 -11.06
N GLU A 119 -17.83 -16.65 -11.34
CA GLU A 119 -19.04 -17.32 -11.79
C GLU A 119 -18.78 -18.08 -13.08
N ILE A 120 -19.23 -19.32 -13.12
CA ILE A 120 -19.20 -20.14 -14.33
C ILE A 120 -20.52 -19.96 -15.05
N ALA A 121 -20.48 -19.24 -16.18
CA ALA A 121 -21.68 -18.99 -16.99
C ALA A 121 -22.31 -20.29 -17.49
N PRO A 122 -23.64 -20.38 -17.56
CA PRO A 122 -24.34 -21.49 -18.21
C PRO A 122 -23.87 -21.67 -19.65
N GLN A 123 -23.73 -22.92 -20.10
CA GLN A 123 -23.23 -23.26 -21.42
C GLN A 123 -24.30 -23.96 -22.27
N GLY A 124 -25.54 -24.11 -21.76
CA GLY A 124 -26.67 -24.75 -22.45
C GLY A 124 -26.53 -26.25 -22.58
N ASP A 125 -25.82 -26.91 -21.64
CA ASP A 125 -25.65 -28.36 -21.63
C ASP A 125 -26.19 -28.96 -20.31
N ASP A 126 -26.19 -30.30 -20.24
CA ASP A 126 -26.70 -31.08 -19.10
C ASP A 126 -25.93 -30.86 -17.77
N PHE A 127 -24.92 -29.97 -17.73
CA PHE A 127 -24.10 -29.70 -16.57
C PHE A 127 -24.29 -28.30 -15.98
N ASP A 128 -25.28 -27.55 -16.46
CA ASP A 128 -25.53 -26.19 -15.99
C ASP A 128 -26.01 -26.14 -14.52
N ASP A 129 -26.74 -27.17 -14.08
CA ASP A 129 -27.11 -27.36 -12.68
C ASP A 129 -25.89 -27.51 -11.79
N ILE A 130 -24.89 -28.29 -12.24
CA ILE A 130 -23.64 -28.48 -11.48
C ILE A 130 -22.77 -27.22 -11.49
N ARG A 131 -22.78 -26.43 -12.58
CA ARG A 131 -22.10 -25.12 -12.62
C ARG A 131 -22.70 -24.16 -11.59
N ALA A 132 -24.04 -24.13 -11.51
CA ALA A 132 -24.74 -23.31 -10.53
C ALA A 132 -24.42 -23.75 -9.09
N GLU A 133 -24.43 -25.06 -8.81
CA GLU A 133 -24.06 -25.60 -7.49
C GLU A 133 -22.61 -25.27 -7.13
N TYR A 134 -21.67 -25.48 -8.04
CA TYR A 134 -20.26 -25.17 -7.83
C TYR A 134 -20.03 -23.66 -7.59
N THR A 135 -20.68 -22.80 -8.35
CA THR A 135 -20.67 -21.35 -8.13
C THR A 135 -21.23 -20.99 -6.75
N GLY A 136 -22.32 -21.64 -6.33
CA GLY A 136 -22.88 -21.47 -4.98
C GLY A 136 -21.93 -21.90 -3.85
N ILE A 137 -21.14 -22.96 -4.06
CA ILE A 137 -20.10 -23.37 -3.12
C ILE A 137 -19.01 -22.30 -3.01
N LEU A 138 -18.54 -21.75 -4.13
CA LEU A 138 -17.54 -20.68 -4.14
C LEU A 138 -18.07 -19.41 -3.46
N GLN A 139 -19.34 -19.06 -3.68
CA GLN A 139 -19.98 -17.93 -2.99
C GLN A 139 -20.08 -18.14 -1.48
N LYS A 140 -20.38 -19.36 -1.02
CA LYS A 140 -20.36 -19.70 0.42
C LYS A 140 -18.95 -19.61 1.00
N GLN A 141 -17.93 -20.08 0.29
CA GLN A 141 -16.53 -19.94 0.71
C GLN A 141 -16.14 -18.47 0.80
N LEU A 142 -16.60 -17.65 -0.12
CA LEU A 142 -16.40 -16.21 -0.08
C LEU A 142 -17.02 -15.59 1.18
N ALA A 143 -18.24 -15.98 1.52
CA ALA A 143 -18.97 -15.44 2.69
C ALA A 143 -18.34 -15.85 4.03
N ASN A 144 -17.67 -17.00 4.10
CA ASN A 144 -17.06 -17.55 5.33
C ASN A 144 -15.64 -17.00 5.59
N GLY A 145 -15.02 -16.32 4.63
CA GLY A 145 -13.68 -15.75 4.80
C GLY A 145 -13.71 -14.23 5.01
N ASN A 146 -12.58 -13.63 5.33
CA ASN A 146 -12.36 -12.16 5.32
C ASN A 146 -12.35 -11.61 3.87
N ASN A 147 -13.08 -12.23 3.03
CA ASN A 147 -13.00 -12.16 1.60
C ASN A 147 -13.74 -10.92 1.11
N GLY A 148 -13.13 -10.24 0.21
CA GLY A 148 -13.60 -8.99 -0.37
C GLY A 148 -12.67 -7.83 -0.12
N ILE A 149 -11.51 -8.03 0.54
CA ILE A 149 -10.44 -7.04 0.61
C ILE A 149 -9.42 -7.38 -0.48
N VAL A 150 -9.38 -6.57 -1.52
CA VAL A 150 -8.33 -6.61 -2.54
C VAL A 150 -7.25 -5.61 -2.17
N LYS A 151 -6.00 -6.10 -2.14
CA LYS A 151 -4.81 -5.30 -1.85
C LYS A 151 -4.17 -4.88 -3.16
N THR A 152 -4.06 -3.59 -3.38
CA THR A 152 -3.42 -3.02 -4.57
C THR A 152 -2.27 -2.11 -4.16
N LYS A 153 -1.22 -2.06 -4.99
CA LYS A 153 0.03 -1.40 -4.68
C LYS A 153 0.46 -0.50 -5.81
N TYR A 154 0.88 0.69 -5.46
CA TYR A 154 1.23 1.73 -6.41
C TYR A 154 2.51 2.42 -6.01
N LEU A 155 3.33 2.74 -6.99
CA LEU A 155 4.48 3.63 -6.88
C LEU A 155 4.22 4.86 -7.73
N THR A 156 3.96 5.99 -7.10
CA THR A 156 3.84 7.29 -7.78
C THR A 156 5.15 8.05 -7.68
N PHE A 157 5.64 8.57 -8.78
CA PHE A 157 6.83 9.38 -8.82
C PHE A 157 6.52 10.73 -9.47
N THR A 158 7.08 11.78 -8.88
CA THR A 158 6.79 13.18 -9.20
C THR A 158 8.09 13.91 -9.48
N ILE A 159 8.05 14.77 -10.49
CA ILE A 159 9.18 15.63 -10.90
C ILE A 159 8.70 17.06 -11.16
N GLU A 160 9.64 18.00 -11.11
CA GLU A 160 9.44 19.35 -11.62
C GLU A 160 9.94 19.46 -13.05
N ALA A 161 9.19 20.15 -13.90
CA ALA A 161 9.53 20.41 -15.28
C ALA A 161 8.85 21.69 -15.79
N ASP A 162 9.50 22.38 -16.73
CA ASP A 162 9.01 23.66 -17.27
C ASP A 162 7.85 23.49 -18.25
N SER A 163 7.69 22.31 -18.84
CA SER A 163 6.65 22.02 -19.81
C SER A 163 6.13 20.59 -19.73
N PRO A 164 4.86 20.35 -20.12
CA PRO A 164 4.31 18.98 -20.18
C PRO A 164 5.09 18.05 -21.13
N LYS A 165 5.69 18.59 -22.21
CA LYS A 165 6.48 17.81 -23.17
C LYS A 165 7.79 17.31 -22.54
N SER A 166 8.51 18.20 -21.86
CA SER A 166 9.73 17.86 -21.13
C SER A 166 9.43 16.87 -20.00
N ALA A 167 8.35 17.12 -19.24
CA ALA A 167 7.88 16.21 -18.18
C ALA A 167 7.63 14.79 -18.68
N ARG A 168 6.92 14.63 -19.82
CA ARG A 168 6.63 13.32 -20.41
C ARG A 168 7.88 12.53 -20.74
N ALA A 169 8.85 13.17 -21.40
CA ALA A 169 10.10 12.51 -21.77
C ALA A 169 10.85 11.98 -20.53
N ARG A 170 10.98 12.84 -19.50
CA ARG A 170 11.68 12.51 -18.27
C ARG A 170 10.93 11.45 -17.45
N LEU A 171 9.60 11.58 -17.28
CA LEU A 171 8.77 10.61 -16.57
C LEU A 171 8.74 9.24 -17.25
N ASN A 172 8.75 9.19 -18.58
CA ASN A 172 8.82 7.93 -19.31
C ASN A 172 10.14 7.22 -19.06
N ARG A 173 11.27 7.94 -19.09
CA ARG A 173 12.59 7.36 -18.78
C ARG A 173 12.64 6.83 -17.35
N ILE A 174 12.26 7.64 -16.37
CA ILE A 174 12.22 7.21 -14.95
C ILE A 174 11.31 5.99 -14.80
N GLY A 175 10.15 5.98 -15.46
CA GLY A 175 9.22 4.85 -15.41
C GLY A 175 9.84 3.56 -15.94
N LEU A 176 10.60 3.60 -17.03
CA LEU A 176 11.30 2.44 -17.57
C LEU A 176 12.40 1.94 -16.63
N ASP A 177 13.17 2.85 -16.05
CA ASP A 177 14.23 2.52 -15.09
C ASP A 177 13.63 1.85 -13.84
N LEU A 178 12.55 2.41 -13.27
CA LEU A 178 11.83 1.83 -12.13
C LEU A 178 11.24 0.45 -12.45
N LEU A 179 10.66 0.25 -13.63
CA LEU A 179 10.19 -1.07 -14.08
C LEU A 179 11.35 -2.09 -14.15
N GLY A 180 12.55 -1.63 -14.51
CA GLY A 180 13.76 -2.45 -14.49
C GLY A 180 14.06 -2.97 -13.08
N TYR A 181 14.02 -2.13 -12.05
CA TYR A 181 14.21 -2.54 -10.65
C TYR A 181 13.14 -3.53 -10.18
N PHE A 182 11.86 -3.30 -10.49
CA PHE A 182 10.80 -4.27 -10.15
C PHE A 182 11.03 -5.63 -10.82
N LYS A 183 11.44 -5.63 -12.09
CA LYS A 183 11.77 -6.85 -12.83
C LYS A 183 12.94 -7.61 -12.20
N THR A 184 13.97 -6.91 -11.74
CA THR A 184 15.12 -7.51 -11.06
C THR A 184 14.71 -8.16 -9.73
N MET A 185 13.81 -7.53 -8.98
CA MET A 185 13.22 -8.11 -7.77
C MET A 185 12.24 -9.27 -8.07
N GLY A 186 11.90 -9.53 -9.33
CA GLY A 186 10.95 -10.55 -9.74
C GLY A 186 9.47 -10.14 -9.67
N ALA A 187 9.19 -8.88 -9.42
CA ALA A 187 7.83 -8.35 -9.34
C ALA A 187 7.30 -7.94 -10.74
N VAL A 188 6.05 -8.29 -11.01
CA VAL A 188 5.33 -7.79 -12.19
C VAL A 188 4.88 -6.36 -11.94
N ALA A 189 5.21 -5.46 -12.84
CA ALA A 189 4.83 -4.06 -12.71
C ALA A 189 4.56 -3.44 -14.09
N HIS A 190 3.65 -2.44 -14.13
CA HIS A 190 3.36 -1.70 -15.36
C HIS A 190 3.08 -0.22 -15.06
N VAL A 191 3.41 0.64 -16.01
CA VAL A 191 3.08 2.07 -15.92
C VAL A 191 1.59 2.23 -16.22
N MET A 192 0.87 2.85 -15.30
CA MET A 192 -0.56 3.06 -15.41
C MET A 192 -0.90 4.15 -16.44
N ASN A 193 -1.94 3.91 -17.21
CA ASN A 193 -2.56 4.93 -18.06
C ASN A 193 -3.50 5.85 -17.25
N GLY A 194 -4.01 6.92 -17.88
CA GLY A 194 -4.84 7.90 -17.19
C GLY A 194 -6.17 7.34 -16.68
N LYS A 195 -6.80 6.39 -17.40
CA LYS A 195 -8.04 5.75 -16.99
C LYS A 195 -7.82 4.86 -15.75
N GLU A 196 -6.73 4.10 -15.73
CA GLU A 196 -6.35 3.28 -14.58
C GLU A 196 -6.10 4.14 -13.34
N ARG A 197 -5.37 5.25 -13.47
CA ARG A 197 -5.15 6.19 -12.36
C ARG A 197 -6.44 6.81 -11.84
N LEU A 198 -7.35 7.21 -12.73
CA LEU A 198 -8.67 7.73 -12.35
C LEU A 198 -9.50 6.65 -11.63
N ALA A 199 -9.44 5.40 -12.08
CA ALA A 199 -10.13 4.29 -11.41
C ALA A 199 -9.62 4.05 -9.98
N VAL A 200 -8.31 4.18 -9.77
CA VAL A 200 -7.73 4.09 -8.40
C VAL A 200 -8.22 5.24 -7.53
N LEU A 201 -8.18 6.47 -8.02
CA LEU A 201 -8.66 7.64 -7.28
C LEU A 201 -10.16 7.53 -6.98
N HIS A 202 -10.96 7.10 -7.96
CA HIS A 202 -12.37 6.82 -7.75
C HIS A 202 -12.57 5.78 -6.64
N GLY A 203 -11.81 4.68 -6.64
CA GLY A 203 -11.88 3.65 -5.61
C GLY A 203 -11.49 4.12 -4.21
N VAL A 204 -10.64 5.15 -4.07
CA VAL A 204 -10.34 5.78 -2.77
C VAL A 204 -11.52 6.62 -2.29
N PHE A 205 -12.18 7.36 -3.18
CA PHE A 205 -13.31 8.21 -2.83
C PHE A 205 -14.64 7.45 -2.71
N HIS A 206 -14.75 6.27 -3.34
CA HIS A 206 -15.93 5.41 -3.35
C HIS A 206 -15.58 4.00 -2.82
N PRO A 207 -15.34 3.86 -1.51
CA PRO A 207 -14.86 2.61 -0.92
C PRO A 207 -15.87 1.46 -0.95
N ASP A 208 -17.13 1.73 -1.30
CA ASP A 208 -18.18 0.71 -1.46
C ASP A 208 -18.05 -0.15 -2.71
N GLY A 209 -17.05 0.12 -3.56
CA GLY A 209 -16.83 -0.62 -4.79
C GLY A 209 -17.72 -0.17 -5.94
N GLU A 210 -18.24 1.06 -5.88
CA GLU A 210 -19.00 1.66 -6.98
C GLU A 210 -18.24 1.54 -8.31
N LEU A 211 -18.97 1.20 -9.38
CA LEU A 211 -18.39 0.99 -10.69
C LEU A 211 -17.87 2.31 -11.28
N PHE A 212 -16.57 2.35 -11.56
CA PHE A 212 -15.97 3.45 -12.29
C PHE A 212 -16.32 3.37 -13.77
N ASN A 213 -17.19 4.27 -14.22
CA ASN A 213 -17.58 4.38 -15.61
C ASN A 213 -17.01 5.68 -16.20
N PHE A 214 -15.99 5.57 -17.05
CA PHE A 214 -15.30 6.71 -17.65
C PHE A 214 -14.78 6.36 -19.05
N ASP A 215 -15.03 7.27 -20.00
CA ASP A 215 -14.40 7.25 -21.33
C ASP A 215 -13.92 8.67 -21.69
N TRP A 216 -12.70 8.78 -22.22
CA TRP A 216 -12.11 10.05 -22.66
C TRP A 216 -12.99 10.79 -23.70
N LYS A 217 -13.77 10.04 -24.49
CA LYS A 217 -14.69 10.61 -25.49
C LYS A 217 -15.78 11.49 -24.88
N TRP A 218 -16.10 11.29 -23.61
CA TRP A 218 -17.16 12.06 -22.93
C TRP A 218 -16.71 13.45 -22.48
N MET A 219 -15.41 13.67 -22.34
CA MET A 219 -14.86 14.93 -21.84
C MET A 219 -15.17 16.13 -22.74
N THR A 220 -14.92 16.00 -24.05
CA THR A 220 -15.08 17.12 -24.99
C THR A 220 -16.54 17.57 -25.16
N PRO A 221 -17.53 16.65 -25.31
CA PRO A 221 -18.93 17.06 -25.46
C PRO A 221 -19.58 17.55 -24.16
N SER A 222 -19.17 17.02 -23.00
CA SER A 222 -19.82 17.31 -21.71
C SER A 222 -19.32 18.58 -21.04
N GLY A 223 -18.12 19.05 -21.38
CA GLY A 223 -17.46 20.14 -20.66
C GLY A 223 -17.01 19.79 -19.24
N LEU A 224 -17.17 18.51 -18.84
CA LEU A 224 -16.76 18.00 -17.53
C LEU A 224 -15.24 17.81 -17.47
N SER A 225 -14.69 17.91 -16.28
CA SER A 225 -13.30 17.58 -16.00
C SER A 225 -13.17 16.12 -15.52
N THR A 226 -11.96 15.57 -15.57
CA THR A 226 -11.72 14.22 -15.02
C THR A 226 -12.05 14.11 -13.52
N LYS A 227 -12.05 15.23 -12.79
CA LYS A 227 -12.40 15.29 -11.38
C LYS A 227 -13.88 15.02 -11.11
N ASP A 228 -14.76 15.38 -12.06
CA ASP A 228 -16.21 15.19 -11.91
C ASP A 228 -16.60 13.70 -11.92
N PHE A 229 -15.76 12.84 -12.51
CA PHE A 229 -15.97 11.38 -12.56
C PHE A 229 -15.41 10.64 -11.34
N ILE A 230 -14.57 11.30 -10.52
CA ILE A 230 -13.92 10.65 -9.37
C ILE A 230 -14.27 11.28 -8.03
N ALA A 231 -14.76 12.52 -8.03
CA ALA A 231 -15.03 13.24 -6.80
C ALA A 231 -16.20 12.59 -6.02
N PRO A 232 -16.09 12.49 -4.70
CA PRO A 232 -17.20 12.06 -3.87
C PRO A 232 -18.31 13.12 -3.87
N SER A 233 -19.53 12.72 -3.53
CA SER A 233 -20.67 13.62 -3.45
C SER A 233 -20.48 14.78 -2.46
N SER A 234 -19.68 14.57 -1.42
CA SER A 234 -19.35 15.60 -0.43
C SER A 234 -18.02 15.32 0.27
N LEU A 235 -17.32 16.39 0.66
CA LEU A 235 -16.19 16.37 1.58
C LEU A 235 -16.44 17.36 2.70
N CYS A 236 -16.29 16.95 3.94
CA CYS A 236 -16.56 17.77 5.12
C CYS A 236 -15.44 17.62 6.16
N PHE A 237 -14.71 18.69 6.43
CA PHE A 237 -13.59 18.74 7.39
C PHE A 237 -13.97 19.55 8.66
N GLY A 238 -15.20 19.35 9.15
CA GLY A 238 -15.75 20.11 10.28
C GLY A 238 -15.22 19.69 11.66
N THR A 239 -14.49 18.60 11.78
CA THR A 239 -13.95 18.09 13.06
C THR A 239 -12.43 18.05 13.06
N ALA A 240 -11.81 18.10 14.26
CA ALA A 240 -10.36 18.13 14.38
C ALA A 240 -9.69 16.85 13.89
N LYS A 241 -10.28 15.68 14.16
CA LYS A 241 -9.65 14.35 14.02
C LYS A 241 -10.24 13.48 12.91
N THR A 242 -11.39 13.85 12.35
CA THR A 242 -12.10 13.05 11.35
C THR A 242 -12.68 13.96 10.27
N PHE A 243 -12.98 13.38 9.13
CA PHE A 243 -13.69 14.06 8.04
C PHE A 243 -14.82 13.17 7.50
N GLY A 244 -15.77 13.80 6.81
CA GLY A 244 -16.83 13.10 6.09
C GLY A 244 -16.52 13.06 4.60
N MET A 245 -16.82 11.93 3.94
CA MET A 245 -16.60 11.70 2.52
C MET A 245 -17.71 10.83 1.95
N GLY A 246 -18.64 11.41 1.16
CA GLY A 246 -19.68 10.67 0.47
C GLY A 246 -20.56 9.81 1.40
N GLY A 247 -20.89 10.29 2.61
CA GLY A 247 -21.65 9.54 3.62
C GLY A 247 -20.81 8.61 4.51
N LYS A 248 -19.50 8.48 4.26
CA LYS A 248 -18.53 7.75 5.07
C LYS A 248 -17.76 8.69 6.00
N TYR A 249 -17.05 8.11 6.95
CA TYR A 249 -16.17 8.82 7.86
C TYR A 249 -14.73 8.39 7.61
N GLY A 250 -13.82 9.35 7.54
CA GLY A 250 -12.39 9.12 7.35
C GLY A 250 -11.55 9.75 8.46
N ALA A 251 -10.39 9.18 8.71
CA ALA A 251 -9.36 9.73 9.57
C ALA A 251 -7.99 9.43 9.01
N VAL A 252 -7.11 10.44 9.00
CA VAL A 252 -5.71 10.28 8.62
C VAL A 252 -4.84 10.41 9.85
N SER A 253 -3.94 9.46 10.00
CA SER A 253 -2.93 9.42 11.06
C SER A 253 -1.54 9.33 10.45
N PHE A 254 -0.53 9.84 11.17
CA PHE A 254 0.87 9.66 10.79
C PHE A 254 1.58 8.72 11.76
N LEU A 255 2.56 7.98 11.26
CA LEU A 255 3.39 7.10 12.07
C LEU A 255 4.57 7.89 12.66
N GLN A 256 4.61 7.98 13.97
CA GLN A 256 5.77 8.47 14.73
C GLN A 256 6.67 7.28 15.05
N ILE A 257 7.83 7.23 14.41
CA ILE A 257 8.83 6.19 14.62
C ILE A 257 9.65 6.54 15.86
N LEU A 258 9.48 5.77 16.93
CA LEU A 258 10.23 5.92 18.18
C LEU A 258 11.31 4.84 18.31
N ALA A 259 11.12 3.72 17.62
CA ALA A 259 12.04 2.58 17.63
C ALA A 259 13.41 2.95 17.04
N PRO A 260 14.52 2.46 17.63
CA PRO A 260 15.84 2.58 17.04
C PRO A 260 16.01 1.70 15.80
N GLU A 261 15.33 0.56 15.77
CA GLU A 261 15.32 -0.41 14.66
C GLU A 261 13.89 -0.69 14.23
N LEU A 262 13.70 -0.87 12.93
CA LEU A 262 12.41 -1.17 12.31
C LEU A 262 12.37 -2.64 11.85
N SER A 263 11.18 -3.23 11.83
CA SER A 263 10.94 -4.57 11.31
C SER A 263 10.28 -4.51 9.92
N ASP A 264 10.68 -5.41 9.03
CA ASP A 264 10.11 -5.58 7.70
C ASP A 264 8.68 -6.16 7.72
N GLU A 265 8.23 -6.68 8.88
CA GLU A 265 6.87 -7.18 9.06
C GLU A 265 5.84 -6.07 9.34
N MET A 266 6.26 -4.87 9.76
CA MET A 266 5.36 -3.82 10.21
C MET A 266 4.36 -3.39 9.12
N LEU A 267 4.81 -3.18 7.89
CA LEU A 267 3.94 -2.83 6.77
C LEU A 267 2.94 -3.95 6.47
N ALA A 268 3.39 -5.20 6.58
CA ALA A 268 2.54 -6.38 6.41
C ALA A 268 1.40 -6.41 7.43
N ASP A 269 1.69 -6.15 8.68
CA ASP A 269 0.70 -6.18 9.75
C ASP A 269 -0.34 -5.07 9.58
N PHE A 270 0.05 -3.87 9.14
CA PHE A 270 -0.93 -2.82 8.78
C PHE A 270 -1.88 -3.27 7.68
N LEU A 271 -1.37 -3.94 6.65
CA LEU A 271 -2.17 -4.37 5.50
C LEU A 271 -2.94 -5.67 5.74
N ASN A 272 -2.66 -6.39 6.83
CA ASN A 272 -3.40 -7.58 7.23
C ASN A 272 -4.59 -7.27 8.16
N THR A 273 -4.87 -5.99 8.43
CA THR A 273 -6.08 -5.59 9.17
C THR A 273 -7.34 -5.74 8.31
N ASP A 274 -8.46 -6.09 8.96
CA ASP A 274 -9.78 -6.26 8.31
C ASP A 274 -10.51 -4.93 8.05
N SER A 275 -9.78 -3.88 7.72
CA SER A 275 -10.31 -2.54 7.52
C SER A 275 -9.99 -1.99 6.13
N SER A 276 -10.82 -1.07 5.65
CA SER A 276 -10.48 -0.26 4.48
C SER A 276 -9.40 0.73 4.89
N ILE A 277 -8.17 0.43 4.53
CA ILE A 277 -6.99 1.20 4.89
C ILE A 277 -6.19 1.58 3.65
N LEU A 278 -5.66 2.79 3.62
CA LEU A 278 -4.69 3.24 2.63
C LEU A 278 -3.44 3.71 3.36
N VAL A 279 -2.37 2.96 3.21
CA VAL A 279 -1.06 3.28 3.76
C VAL A 279 -0.21 3.96 2.71
N ASN A 280 0.41 5.09 3.05
CA ASN A 280 1.25 5.86 2.13
C ASN A 280 2.61 6.15 2.76
N LEU A 281 3.65 5.89 1.99
CA LEU A 281 5.02 6.25 2.31
C LEU A 281 5.49 7.30 1.30
N HIS A 282 5.63 8.55 1.73
CA HIS A 282 6.29 9.59 0.95
C HIS A 282 7.77 9.57 1.25
N VAL A 283 8.57 9.39 0.23
CA VAL A 283 10.02 9.31 0.32
C VAL A 283 10.64 10.37 -0.58
N GLN A 284 11.41 11.26 0.01
CA GLN A 284 12.13 12.30 -0.71
C GLN A 284 13.60 12.27 -0.34
N ALA A 285 14.46 12.08 -1.32
CA ALA A 285 15.90 12.13 -1.13
C ALA A 285 16.35 13.56 -0.82
N ILE A 286 17.29 13.70 0.10
CA ILE A 286 18.02 14.95 0.33
C ILE A 286 19.29 14.93 -0.52
N ASP A 287 19.68 16.08 -1.06
CA ASP A 287 20.98 16.20 -1.74
C ASP A 287 22.11 15.73 -0.82
N GLN A 288 23.01 14.89 -1.34
CA GLN A 288 24.06 14.25 -0.55
C GLN A 288 24.97 15.28 0.13
N THR A 289 25.28 16.37 -0.57
CA THR A 289 26.13 17.45 -0.03
C THR A 289 25.44 18.17 1.12
N GLU A 290 24.14 18.45 0.95
CA GLU A 290 23.32 19.10 1.97
C GLU A 290 23.09 18.20 3.19
N ALA A 291 22.85 16.89 2.95
CA ALA A 291 22.72 15.90 4.01
C ALA A 291 23.98 15.83 4.88
N ILE A 292 25.16 15.69 4.25
CA ILE A 292 26.45 15.65 4.95
C ILE A 292 26.69 16.95 5.73
N LYS A 293 26.42 18.11 5.12
CA LYS A 293 26.55 19.42 5.78
C LYS A 293 25.65 19.55 6.99
N THR A 294 24.41 19.10 6.88
CA THR A 294 23.42 19.13 7.97
C THR A 294 23.84 18.26 9.14
N ILE A 295 24.33 17.03 8.86
CA ILE A 295 24.79 16.12 9.92
C ILE A 295 26.07 16.63 10.57
N LYS A 296 27.04 17.17 9.80
CA LYS A 296 28.25 17.80 10.36
C LYS A 296 27.88 18.96 11.32
N ARG A 297 26.89 19.79 10.93
CA ARG A 297 26.41 20.87 11.81
C ARG A 297 25.81 20.31 13.09
N LYS A 298 24.95 19.26 13.00
CA LYS A 298 24.38 18.58 14.17
C LYS A 298 25.46 18.00 15.10
N ILE A 299 26.50 17.39 14.55
CA ILE A 299 27.63 16.88 15.33
C ILE A 299 28.32 18.04 16.07
N THR A 300 28.58 19.16 15.39
CA THR A 300 29.17 20.35 16.01
C THR A 300 28.31 20.90 17.17
N ASP A 301 26.98 20.95 16.95
CA ASP A 301 26.03 21.40 17.98
C ASP A 301 26.03 20.44 19.18
N LEU A 302 26.06 19.12 18.96
CA LEU A 302 26.14 18.10 20.02
C LEU A 302 27.48 18.19 20.77
N ASP A 303 28.60 18.37 20.07
CA ASP A 303 29.91 18.54 20.69
C ASP A 303 29.95 19.85 21.52
N ALA A 304 29.32 20.94 21.06
CA ALA A 304 29.19 22.19 21.83
C ALA A 304 28.34 21.99 23.11
N MET A 305 27.21 21.26 23.00
CA MET A 305 26.39 20.90 24.17
C MET A 305 27.17 20.03 25.15
N LYS A 306 27.95 19.07 24.67
CA LYS A 306 28.83 18.23 25.49
C LYS A 306 29.81 19.07 26.29
N ILE A 307 30.48 20.04 25.64
CA ILE A 307 31.41 20.96 26.29
C ILE A 307 30.70 21.84 27.35
N GLN A 308 29.46 22.28 27.07
CA GLN A 308 28.69 23.07 28.06
C GLN A 308 28.32 22.24 29.29
N GLU A 309 27.88 21.00 29.12
CA GLU A 309 27.55 20.11 30.24
C GLU A 309 28.81 19.75 31.05
N GLN A 310 29.95 19.51 30.40
CA GLN A 310 31.23 19.32 31.09
C GLN A 310 31.62 20.54 31.92
N LYS A 311 31.49 21.76 31.39
CA LYS A 311 31.74 23.00 32.13
C LYS A 311 30.82 23.17 33.34
N LYS A 312 29.53 22.76 33.20
CA LYS A 312 28.60 22.78 34.34
C LYS A 312 28.98 21.75 35.40
N ALA A 313 29.35 20.53 35.01
CA ALA A 313 29.78 19.47 35.92
C ALA A 313 30.97 19.94 36.76
N VAL A 314 32.01 20.50 36.11
CA VAL A 314 33.19 21.06 36.81
C VAL A 314 32.81 22.17 37.79
N ARG A 315 31.94 23.11 37.41
CA ARG A 315 31.45 24.19 38.27
C ARG A 315 30.67 23.69 39.49
N SER A 316 30.01 22.54 39.34
CA SER A 316 29.20 21.89 40.37
C SER A 316 30.00 20.86 41.20
N GLY A 317 31.31 20.70 40.94
CA GLY A 317 32.19 19.79 41.69
C GLY A 317 32.02 18.31 41.31
N TYR A 318 31.39 18.01 40.17
CA TYR A 318 31.26 16.65 39.63
C TYR A 318 32.37 16.34 38.63
N ASP A 319 32.61 15.04 38.41
CA ASP A 319 33.60 14.57 37.46
C ASP A 319 33.19 14.95 36.01
N MET A 320 34.18 15.35 35.19
CA MET A 320 33.96 15.75 33.78
C MET A 320 33.44 14.59 32.89
N ASP A 321 33.62 13.34 33.32
CA ASP A 321 33.20 12.17 32.60
C ASP A 321 31.71 11.80 32.82
N ILE A 322 31.04 12.45 33.79
CA ILE A 322 29.60 12.29 34.04
C ILE A 322 28.83 13.16 33.05
N LEU A 323 28.65 12.61 31.83
CA LEU A 323 27.80 13.20 30.81
C LEU A 323 26.41 12.55 30.85
N PRO A 324 25.33 13.29 30.53
CA PRO A 324 24.04 12.66 30.24
C PRO A 324 24.23 11.59 29.19
N SER A 325 23.81 10.34 29.49
CA SER A 325 23.96 9.17 28.62
C SER A 325 23.42 9.42 27.20
N ASP A 326 22.32 10.15 27.11
CA ASP A 326 21.65 10.50 25.85
C ASP A 326 22.56 11.35 24.95
N LEU A 327 23.28 12.31 25.49
CA LEU A 327 24.15 13.21 24.72
C LEU A 327 25.37 12.47 24.14
N ALA A 328 25.91 11.51 24.87
CA ALA A 328 27.01 10.66 24.41
C ALA A 328 26.54 9.76 23.27
N THR A 329 25.42 9.08 23.46
CA THR A 329 24.83 8.17 22.47
C THR A 329 24.46 8.89 21.17
N TYR A 330 23.78 10.04 21.24
CA TYR A 330 23.43 10.84 20.05
C TYR A 330 24.66 11.34 19.29
N GLY A 331 25.74 11.69 19.99
CA GLY A 331 27.00 12.10 19.37
C GLY A 331 27.66 10.96 18.57
N GLU A 332 27.70 9.76 19.14
CA GLU A 332 28.22 8.56 18.45
C GLU A 332 27.35 8.15 17.27
N ASP A 333 26.04 8.15 17.42
CA ASP A 333 25.12 7.76 16.34
C ASP A 333 25.17 8.75 15.18
N ALA A 334 25.31 10.05 15.46
CA ALA A 334 25.50 11.06 14.41
C ALA A 334 26.83 10.86 13.66
N LYS A 335 27.91 10.47 14.34
CA LYS A 335 29.20 10.14 13.71
C LYS A 335 29.11 8.86 12.89
N LYS A 336 28.47 7.80 13.40
CA LYS A 336 28.19 6.56 12.65
C LYS A 336 27.38 6.83 11.38
N LEU A 337 26.34 7.68 11.50
CA LEU A 337 25.51 8.09 10.36
C LEU A 337 26.35 8.84 9.31
N LEU A 338 27.19 9.78 9.73
CA LEU A 338 28.09 10.51 8.84
C LEU A 338 29.03 9.55 8.10
N THR A 339 29.61 8.58 8.80
CA THR A 339 30.48 7.56 8.19
C THR A 339 29.71 6.72 7.16
N LYS A 340 28.49 6.28 7.48
CA LYS A 340 27.64 5.52 6.53
C LYS A 340 27.38 6.32 5.26
N LEU A 341 27.05 7.62 5.37
CA LEU A 341 26.80 8.48 4.22
C LEU A 341 28.05 8.79 3.39
N GLN A 342 29.24 8.75 3.98
CA GLN A 342 30.50 9.03 3.27
C GLN A 342 31.16 7.81 2.67
N THR A 343 31.02 6.63 3.30
CA THR A 343 31.76 5.41 2.95
C THR A 343 30.92 4.32 2.28
N ARG A 344 29.61 4.36 2.48
CA ARG A 344 28.67 3.39 1.89
C ARG A 344 27.78 4.11 0.89
N ASN A 345 27.20 3.34 -0.03
CA ASN A 345 26.21 3.86 -0.99
C ASN A 345 24.85 4.15 -0.29
N GLU A 346 24.91 4.89 0.82
CA GLU A 346 23.74 5.28 1.64
C GLU A 346 23.37 6.73 1.33
N ARG A 347 22.10 7.00 1.19
CA ARG A 347 21.52 8.35 1.07
C ARG A 347 20.64 8.67 2.25
N LEU A 348 20.37 9.95 2.47
CA LEU A 348 19.43 10.41 3.47
C LEU A 348 18.09 10.76 2.82
N PHE A 349 17.03 10.20 3.36
CA PHE A 349 15.65 10.43 2.91
C PHE A 349 14.82 11.04 4.02
N MET A 350 13.88 11.89 3.64
CA MET A 350 12.78 12.33 4.49
C MET A 350 11.57 11.46 4.22
N LEU A 351 11.13 10.72 5.23
CA LEU A 351 9.97 9.84 5.18
C LEU A 351 8.78 10.47 5.90
N THR A 352 7.62 10.48 5.24
CA THR A 352 6.30 10.66 5.87
C THR A 352 5.50 9.39 5.68
N PHE A 353 5.08 8.75 6.76
CA PHE A 353 4.23 7.56 6.74
C PHE A 353 2.82 7.95 7.20
N LEU A 354 1.84 7.81 6.33
CA LEU A 354 0.44 8.15 6.57
C LEU A 354 -0.44 6.91 6.48
N VAL A 355 -1.46 6.88 7.34
CA VAL A 355 -2.49 5.86 7.36
C VAL A 355 -3.84 6.55 7.27
N LEU A 356 -4.57 6.30 6.20
CA LEU A 356 -5.96 6.72 6.02
C LEU A 356 -6.89 5.53 6.30
N ASN A 357 -7.76 5.67 7.28
CA ASN A 357 -8.85 4.74 7.56
C ASN A 357 -10.17 5.33 7.10
N VAL A 358 -11.04 4.51 6.49
CA VAL A 358 -12.39 4.91 6.05
C VAL A 358 -13.39 3.85 6.52
N ALA A 359 -14.49 4.30 7.12
CA ALA A 359 -15.53 3.41 7.64
C ALA A 359 -16.95 4.01 7.50
N ASP A 360 -17.95 3.14 7.57
CA ASP A 360 -19.38 3.52 7.42
C ASP A 360 -19.91 4.30 8.62
N THR A 361 -19.37 4.04 9.80
CA THR A 361 -19.79 4.67 11.05
C THR A 361 -18.60 5.23 11.83
N LYS A 362 -18.82 6.26 12.62
CA LYS A 362 -17.78 6.85 13.51
C LYS A 362 -17.23 5.82 14.50
N GLN A 363 -18.09 4.92 15.01
CA GLN A 363 -17.66 3.89 15.96
C GLN A 363 -16.71 2.90 15.30
N LYS A 364 -17.04 2.43 14.10
CA LYS A 364 -16.18 1.53 13.32
C LYS A 364 -14.85 2.20 12.96
N LEU A 365 -14.89 3.47 12.51
CA LEU A 365 -13.69 4.25 12.24
C LEU A 365 -12.77 4.34 13.48
N SER A 366 -13.36 4.61 14.66
CA SER A 366 -12.60 4.66 15.91
C SER A 366 -11.93 3.32 16.24
N ASN A 367 -12.65 2.20 16.02
CA ASN A 367 -12.12 0.86 16.22
C ASN A 367 -10.98 0.54 15.22
N ASP A 368 -11.16 0.89 13.93
CA ASP A 368 -10.16 0.67 12.88
C ASP A 368 -8.88 1.47 13.16
N VAL A 369 -9.01 2.75 13.58
CA VAL A 369 -7.86 3.58 13.98
C VAL A 369 -7.18 3.00 15.23
N PHE A 370 -7.93 2.51 16.20
CA PHE A 370 -7.38 1.87 17.39
C PHE A 370 -6.61 0.59 17.06
N GLN A 371 -7.14 -0.26 16.16
CA GLN A 371 -6.43 -1.45 15.67
C GLN A 371 -5.13 -1.07 14.97
N ALA A 372 -5.15 -0.07 14.08
CA ALA A 372 -3.95 0.42 13.42
C ALA A 372 -2.92 0.97 14.42
N ALA A 373 -3.38 1.68 15.46
CA ALA A 373 -2.49 2.14 16.54
C ALA A 373 -1.87 0.98 17.33
N GLY A 374 -2.62 -0.10 17.57
CA GLY A 374 -2.12 -1.34 18.18
C GLY A 374 -1.01 -2.00 17.36
N VAL A 375 -1.15 -2.03 16.03
CA VAL A 375 -0.08 -2.49 15.13
C VAL A 375 1.17 -1.63 15.29
N ALA A 376 1.05 -0.30 15.30
CA ALA A 376 2.20 0.59 15.49
C ALA A 376 2.91 0.33 16.83
N GLN A 377 2.15 0.15 17.92
CA GLN A 377 2.69 -0.10 19.26
C GLN A 377 3.49 -1.40 19.33
N LYS A 378 3.05 -2.46 18.62
CA LYS A 378 3.81 -3.73 18.52
C LYS A 378 5.26 -3.52 18.08
N TYR A 379 5.52 -2.49 17.27
CA TYR A 379 6.84 -2.15 16.73
C TYR A 379 7.48 -0.93 17.40
N ASN A 380 7.09 -0.60 18.63
CA ASN A 380 7.59 0.59 19.35
C ASN A 380 7.44 1.90 18.56
N CYS A 381 6.35 1.99 17.79
CA CYS A 381 5.97 3.19 17.07
C CYS A 381 4.64 3.72 17.63
N SER A 382 4.30 4.97 17.33
CA SER A 382 3.03 5.57 17.71
C SER A 382 2.30 6.06 16.48
N LEU A 383 1.04 5.65 16.30
CA LEU A 383 0.17 6.19 15.26
C LEU A 383 -0.64 7.36 15.84
N VAL A 384 -0.35 8.56 15.37
CA VAL A 384 -0.93 9.81 15.88
C VAL A 384 -1.87 10.40 14.83
N CYS A 385 -3.10 10.71 15.23
CA CYS A 385 -4.07 11.35 14.34
C CYS A 385 -3.62 12.77 13.97
N LEU A 386 -3.83 13.17 12.72
CA LEU A 386 -3.55 14.52 12.24
C LEU A 386 -4.64 15.49 12.74
N ASP A 387 -4.39 16.16 13.86
CA ASP A 387 -5.34 17.12 14.41
C ASP A 387 -5.38 18.41 13.57
N TYR A 388 -6.57 18.81 13.12
CA TYR A 388 -6.82 19.99 12.26
C TYR A 388 -6.10 19.98 10.90
N GLN A 389 -5.52 18.85 10.49
CA GLN A 389 -4.83 18.68 9.21
C GLN A 389 -5.41 17.50 8.39
N GLN A 390 -6.68 17.17 8.61
CA GLN A 390 -7.32 16.05 7.95
C GLN A 390 -7.47 16.25 6.44
N GLU A 391 -7.71 17.47 5.98
CA GLU A 391 -7.74 17.80 4.55
C GLU A 391 -6.36 17.58 3.90
N GLN A 392 -5.30 18.15 4.51
CA GLN A 392 -3.93 17.96 4.04
C GLN A 392 -3.51 16.48 4.10
N GLY A 393 -3.98 15.77 5.14
CA GLY A 393 -3.78 14.34 5.29
C GLY A 393 -4.44 13.55 4.16
N LEU A 394 -5.72 13.81 3.87
CA LEU A 394 -6.42 13.17 2.75
C LEU A 394 -5.72 13.44 1.42
N VAL A 395 -5.40 14.70 1.13
CA VAL A 395 -4.69 15.11 -0.09
C VAL A 395 -3.36 14.36 -0.23
N SER A 396 -2.59 14.24 0.86
CA SER A 396 -1.31 13.53 0.88
C SER A 396 -1.49 12.00 0.81
N SER A 397 -2.66 11.49 1.15
CA SER A 397 -2.95 10.05 1.06
C SER A 397 -3.34 9.61 -0.36
N LEU A 398 -3.70 10.52 -1.26
CA LEU A 398 -4.03 10.17 -2.64
C LEU A 398 -2.76 9.75 -3.41
N PRO A 399 -2.80 8.69 -4.25
CA PRO A 399 -1.65 8.22 -5.04
C PRO A 399 -1.33 9.16 -6.22
N LEU A 400 -1.08 10.41 -5.90
CA LEU A 400 -0.77 11.49 -6.84
C LEU A 400 0.67 11.99 -6.74
N GLY A 401 1.38 11.66 -5.64
CA GLY A 401 2.73 12.13 -5.36
C GLY A 401 2.78 13.54 -4.77
N VAL A 402 1.74 13.94 -4.04
CA VAL A 402 1.66 15.22 -3.33
C VAL A 402 1.76 14.98 -1.83
N ASN A 403 2.68 15.65 -1.15
CA ASN A 403 2.79 15.61 0.31
C ASN A 403 2.64 17.03 0.88
N GLN A 404 1.54 17.27 1.60
CA GLN A 404 1.29 18.53 2.29
C GLN A 404 1.63 18.45 3.79
N ILE A 405 1.98 17.25 4.28
CA ILE A 405 2.32 17.02 5.68
C ILE A 405 3.82 17.26 5.88
N LYS A 406 4.16 18.17 6.81
CA LYS A 406 5.55 18.53 7.11
C LYS A 406 6.19 17.64 8.18
N ILE A 407 5.44 16.69 8.74
CA ILE A 407 5.95 15.74 9.71
C ILE A 407 6.76 14.69 8.98
N GLN A 408 8.07 14.74 9.13
CA GLN A 408 9.00 13.89 8.38
C GLN A 408 10.05 13.30 9.31
N ARG A 409 10.47 12.06 9.02
CA ARG A 409 11.58 11.39 9.72
C ARG A 409 12.75 11.22 8.75
N GLY A 410 13.94 11.66 9.16
CA GLY A 410 15.17 11.37 8.41
C GLY A 410 15.59 9.91 8.59
N LEU A 411 15.75 9.17 7.49
CA LEU A 411 16.16 7.77 7.47
C LEU A 411 17.21 7.55 6.37
N THR A 412 18.10 6.57 6.57
CA THR A 412 19.05 6.15 5.55
C THR A 412 18.40 5.22 4.53
N THR A 413 19.06 4.94 3.41
CA THR A 413 18.59 4.01 2.38
C THR A 413 18.18 2.67 3.00
N SER A 414 19.06 2.06 3.79
CA SER A 414 18.78 0.77 4.43
C SER A 414 17.58 0.83 5.39
N SER A 415 17.44 1.94 6.13
CA SER A 415 16.30 2.11 7.05
C SER A 415 14.96 2.33 6.34
N VAL A 416 14.96 3.00 5.19
CA VAL A 416 13.74 3.15 4.36
C VAL A 416 13.39 1.82 3.68
N ALA A 417 14.39 1.06 3.23
CA ALA A 417 14.19 -0.23 2.57
C ALA A 417 13.59 -1.31 3.48
N VAL A 418 13.64 -1.13 4.81
CA VAL A 418 12.93 -2.01 5.76
C VAL A 418 11.42 -2.03 5.53
N PHE A 419 10.83 -0.94 5.02
CA PHE A 419 9.44 -0.93 4.58
C PHE A 419 9.28 -1.68 3.25
N VAL A 420 9.53 -2.98 3.29
CA VAL A 420 9.46 -3.83 2.09
C VAL A 420 8.06 -3.81 1.53
N PRO A 421 7.87 -3.43 0.25
CA PRO A 421 6.54 -3.27 -0.34
C PRO A 421 5.85 -4.60 -0.68
N PHE A 422 6.53 -5.72 -0.47
CA PHE A 422 6.03 -7.07 -0.74
C PHE A 422 5.53 -7.72 0.55
N VAL A 423 4.23 -7.72 0.74
CA VAL A 423 3.61 -7.98 2.05
C VAL A 423 2.89 -9.31 2.10
N THR A 424 2.05 -9.55 1.12
CA THR A 424 1.25 -10.77 1.02
C THR A 424 1.03 -11.08 -0.44
N GLN A 425 1.44 -12.25 -0.87
CA GLN A 425 1.15 -12.68 -2.22
C GLN A 425 -0.33 -13.04 -2.32
N GLU A 426 -1.10 -12.20 -2.97
CA GLU A 426 -2.48 -12.46 -3.35
C GLU A 426 -2.50 -13.01 -4.77
N LEU A 427 -3.07 -14.18 -4.95
CA LEU A 427 -3.28 -14.79 -6.26
C LEU A 427 -4.76 -14.75 -6.57
N PHE A 428 -5.21 -13.63 -7.12
CA PHE A 428 -6.58 -13.49 -7.57
C PHE A 428 -6.61 -12.96 -8.99
N GLN A 429 -6.83 -13.87 -9.93
CA GLN A 429 -7.04 -13.56 -11.34
C GLN A 429 -8.52 -13.78 -11.67
N GLY A 430 -9.12 -12.86 -12.42
CA GLY A 430 -10.49 -12.98 -12.87
C GLY A 430 -10.63 -13.85 -14.13
N GLY A 431 -11.84 -13.95 -14.65
CA GLY A 431 -12.13 -14.58 -15.93
C GLY A 431 -11.92 -16.10 -15.95
N ALA A 432 -10.87 -16.57 -16.62
CA ALA A 432 -10.59 -18.00 -16.77
C ALA A 432 -9.92 -18.67 -15.56
N ALA A 433 -9.64 -17.93 -14.49
CA ALA A 433 -8.97 -18.46 -13.30
C ALA A 433 -9.79 -19.55 -12.57
N MET A 434 -9.10 -20.49 -11.96
CA MET A 434 -9.68 -21.58 -11.17
C MET A 434 -9.41 -21.37 -9.68
N TYR A 435 -10.31 -21.87 -8.86
CA TYR A 435 -10.16 -21.88 -7.41
C TYR A 435 -9.20 -22.97 -6.96
N TYR A 436 -8.21 -22.60 -6.15
CA TYR A 436 -7.20 -23.51 -5.59
C TYR A 436 -7.31 -23.68 -4.08
N GLY A 437 -7.94 -22.75 -3.39
CA GLY A 437 -8.06 -22.76 -1.94
C GLY A 437 -8.18 -21.36 -1.35
N VAL A 438 -7.90 -21.26 -0.07
CA VAL A 438 -7.91 -20.02 0.71
C VAL A 438 -6.49 -19.75 1.20
N ASN A 439 -6.04 -18.51 1.07
CA ASN A 439 -4.73 -18.07 1.58
C ASN A 439 -4.73 -18.16 3.12
N ALA A 440 -3.76 -18.87 3.68
CA ALA A 440 -3.69 -19.11 5.12
C ALA A 440 -3.47 -17.86 5.96
N LYS A 441 -2.94 -16.76 5.37
CA LYS A 441 -2.67 -15.50 6.06
C LYS A 441 -3.79 -14.48 5.88
N SER A 442 -4.20 -14.25 4.63
CA SER A 442 -5.20 -13.23 4.30
C SER A 442 -6.63 -13.77 4.27
N HIS A 443 -6.79 -15.09 4.30
CA HIS A 443 -8.08 -15.78 4.13
C HIS A 443 -8.82 -15.44 2.82
N ASN A 444 -8.12 -14.82 1.86
CA ASN A 444 -8.65 -14.55 0.52
C ASN A 444 -8.61 -15.81 -0.36
N MET A 445 -9.52 -15.88 -1.31
CA MET A 445 -9.56 -16.98 -2.27
C MET A 445 -8.34 -16.91 -3.19
N ILE A 446 -7.71 -18.07 -3.41
CA ILE A 446 -6.65 -18.23 -4.39
C ILE A 446 -7.29 -18.64 -5.73
N MET A 447 -7.23 -17.73 -6.70
CA MET A 447 -7.76 -17.90 -8.04
C MET A 447 -6.63 -17.70 -9.05
N LEU A 448 -6.30 -18.71 -9.83
CA LEU A 448 -5.19 -18.68 -10.79
C LEU A 448 -5.61 -19.24 -12.16
N ASP A 449 -5.31 -18.51 -13.21
CA ASP A 449 -5.35 -19.04 -14.58
C ASP A 449 -3.97 -19.61 -14.96
N ARG A 450 -3.82 -20.92 -14.88
CA ARG A 450 -2.56 -21.59 -15.24
C ARG A 450 -2.11 -21.35 -16.68
N LYS A 451 -3.04 -21.04 -17.61
CA LYS A 451 -2.68 -20.76 -18.99
C LYS A 451 -1.86 -19.48 -19.14
N GLN A 452 -2.01 -18.55 -18.20
CA GLN A 452 -1.24 -17.30 -18.16
C GLN A 452 0.10 -17.49 -17.43
N ALA A 453 0.26 -18.58 -16.69
CA ALA A 453 1.51 -18.84 -15.98
C ALA A 453 2.62 -19.25 -16.97
N ARG A 454 3.84 -18.73 -16.75
CA ARG A 454 5.04 -19.08 -17.55
C ARG A 454 5.31 -20.59 -17.52
N CYS A 455 5.02 -21.25 -16.39
CA CYS A 455 5.08 -22.69 -16.20
C CYS A 455 3.76 -23.16 -15.59
N PRO A 456 2.89 -23.84 -16.36
CA PRO A 456 1.56 -24.25 -15.90
C PRO A 456 1.57 -25.48 -14.98
N ASN A 457 2.75 -26.06 -14.70
CA ASN A 457 2.88 -27.22 -13.84
C ASN A 457 2.60 -26.88 -12.38
N GLY A 458 1.96 -27.80 -11.64
CA GLY A 458 1.67 -27.65 -10.23
C GLY A 458 2.09 -28.91 -9.45
N LEU A 459 2.62 -28.72 -8.25
CA LEU A 459 2.99 -29.80 -7.33
C LEU A 459 2.14 -29.69 -6.06
N LYS A 460 1.52 -30.81 -5.66
CA LYS A 460 0.75 -30.92 -4.41
C LYS A 460 1.49 -31.81 -3.44
N LEU A 461 1.96 -31.24 -2.35
CA LEU A 461 2.66 -31.91 -1.27
C LEU A 461 1.79 -31.98 0.00
N GLY A 462 1.96 -33.01 0.77
CA GLY A 462 1.28 -33.17 2.06
C GLY A 462 1.42 -34.60 2.59
N THR A 463 1.18 -34.78 3.88
CA THR A 463 1.19 -36.10 4.56
C THR A 463 0.05 -36.98 4.03
N PRO A 464 0.12 -38.32 4.21
CA PRO A 464 -1.00 -39.22 3.95
C PRO A 464 -2.27 -38.72 4.70
N GLY A 465 -3.43 -38.77 4.05
CA GLY A 465 -4.70 -38.30 4.63
C GLY A 465 -4.95 -36.80 4.57
N SER A 466 -4.02 -35.95 4.12
CA SER A 466 -4.15 -34.48 4.06
C SER A 466 -5.09 -33.94 2.97
N GLY A 467 -5.82 -34.80 2.27
CA GLY A 467 -6.78 -34.37 1.23
C GLY A 467 -6.19 -34.06 -0.16
N LYS A 468 -4.92 -34.44 -0.45
CA LYS A 468 -4.27 -34.23 -1.76
C LYS A 468 -5.12 -34.71 -2.94
N SER A 469 -5.63 -35.94 -2.85
CA SER A 469 -6.47 -36.52 -3.92
C SER A 469 -7.79 -35.76 -4.09
N MET A 470 -8.39 -35.26 -3.00
CA MET A 470 -9.61 -34.46 -3.05
C MET A 470 -9.34 -33.10 -3.74
N SER A 471 -8.22 -32.47 -3.40
CA SER A 471 -7.81 -31.22 -4.06
C SER A 471 -7.54 -31.40 -5.56
N CYS A 472 -6.89 -32.51 -5.98
CA CYS A 472 -6.73 -32.83 -7.41
C CYS A 472 -8.07 -33.04 -8.12
N LYS A 473 -9.01 -33.73 -7.49
CA LYS A 473 -10.35 -33.96 -8.04
C LYS A 473 -11.14 -32.65 -8.19
N SER A 474 -11.06 -31.76 -7.20
CA SER A 474 -11.67 -30.43 -7.27
C SER A 474 -11.15 -29.62 -8.46
N GLU A 475 -9.84 -29.66 -8.73
CA GLU A 475 -9.27 -28.99 -9.92
C GLU A 475 -9.78 -29.60 -11.23
N ILE A 476 -9.84 -30.93 -11.31
CA ILE A 476 -10.36 -31.63 -12.50
C ILE A 476 -11.82 -31.20 -12.80
N VAL A 477 -12.65 -31.17 -11.76
CA VAL A 477 -14.06 -30.73 -11.88
C VAL A 477 -14.11 -29.27 -12.32
N SER A 478 -13.32 -28.40 -11.73
CA SER A 478 -13.27 -26.97 -12.09
C SER A 478 -12.88 -26.75 -13.56
N VAL A 479 -11.87 -27.49 -14.04
CA VAL A 479 -11.42 -27.45 -15.45
C VAL A 479 -12.53 -27.89 -16.38
N PHE A 480 -13.22 -28.99 -16.04
CA PHE A 480 -14.32 -29.52 -16.83
C PHE A 480 -15.48 -28.52 -16.93
N LEU A 481 -15.96 -28.05 -15.80
CA LEU A 481 -17.11 -27.14 -15.76
C LEU A 481 -16.86 -25.83 -16.51
N LYS A 482 -15.61 -25.34 -16.50
CA LYS A 482 -15.27 -24.06 -17.11
C LYS A 482 -14.94 -24.13 -18.60
N TRP A 483 -14.30 -25.19 -19.06
CA TRP A 483 -13.76 -25.25 -20.44
C TRP A 483 -14.20 -26.43 -21.26
N LYS A 484 -15.03 -27.35 -20.75
CA LYS A 484 -15.40 -28.63 -21.44
C LYS A 484 -14.17 -29.46 -21.88
N LEU A 485 -12.99 -29.20 -21.36
CA LEU A 485 -11.74 -29.88 -21.69
C LEU A 485 -11.66 -31.24 -20.98
N VAL A 486 -12.33 -32.25 -21.50
CA VAL A 486 -12.47 -33.53 -20.83
C VAL A 486 -11.75 -34.67 -21.51
N GLY A 487 -11.37 -34.51 -22.74
CA GLY A 487 -10.85 -35.64 -23.51
C GLY A 487 -9.65 -36.38 -22.97
N ALA A 488 -8.85 -35.72 -22.08
CA ALA A 488 -7.57 -36.27 -21.68
C ALA A 488 -7.48 -36.78 -20.26
N VAL A 489 -8.22 -36.20 -19.34
CA VAL A 489 -8.00 -36.45 -17.90
C VAL A 489 -8.66 -37.74 -17.45
N PHE A 490 -9.62 -38.26 -18.19
CA PHE A 490 -10.48 -39.36 -17.75
C PHE A 490 -10.11 -40.78 -18.27
N ARG A 491 -8.99 -40.95 -18.95
CA ARG A 491 -8.50 -42.31 -19.27
C ARG A 491 -8.06 -43.13 -18.06
N THR A 492 -7.82 -42.51 -16.92
CA THR A 492 -7.59 -43.18 -15.63
C THR A 492 -8.90 -43.34 -14.84
N ALA A 493 -9.82 -44.02 -15.42
CA ALA A 493 -11.22 -44.19 -14.97
C ALA A 493 -11.43 -44.84 -13.58
N GLY A 494 -10.38 -45.29 -12.92
CA GLY A 494 -10.47 -45.87 -11.57
C GLY A 494 -10.65 -44.86 -10.44
N LEU A 495 -10.15 -43.63 -10.60
CA LEU A 495 -10.11 -42.62 -9.53
C LEU A 495 -11.39 -41.78 -9.41
N LEU A 496 -12.21 -41.73 -10.45
CA LEU A 496 -13.42 -40.88 -10.51
C LEU A 496 -14.67 -41.49 -9.86
N ARG A 497 -14.73 -42.82 -9.76
CA ARG A 497 -15.91 -43.49 -9.19
C ARG A 497 -16.21 -43.17 -7.73
N SER A 498 -15.23 -42.74 -6.99
CA SER A 498 -15.36 -42.52 -5.52
C SER A 498 -15.67 -41.07 -5.10
N VAL A 499 -15.76 -40.11 -6.04
CA VAL A 499 -15.82 -38.67 -5.69
C VAL A 499 -16.96 -37.91 -6.32
N LEU A 500 -17.41 -38.33 -7.48
CA LEU A 500 -18.54 -37.68 -8.15
C LEU A 500 -19.83 -38.47 -7.89
N PRO A 501 -20.96 -37.78 -7.68
CA PRO A 501 -22.27 -38.46 -7.67
C PRO A 501 -22.43 -39.34 -8.88
N SER A 502 -23.09 -40.48 -8.72
CA SER A 502 -23.26 -41.48 -9.77
C SER A 502 -23.87 -40.91 -11.04
N ALA A 503 -24.71 -39.89 -10.94
CA ALA A 503 -25.31 -39.15 -12.04
C ALA A 503 -24.27 -38.35 -12.87
N PHE A 504 -23.22 -37.79 -12.21
CA PHE A 504 -22.16 -37.03 -12.90
C PHE A 504 -21.26 -37.95 -13.75
N ILE A 505 -20.95 -39.14 -13.22
CA ILE A 505 -20.15 -40.16 -13.93
C ILE A 505 -20.86 -40.65 -15.19
N LEU A 506 -22.16 -40.86 -15.13
CA LEU A 506 -22.98 -41.29 -16.28
C LEU A 506 -23.07 -40.19 -17.35
N ARG A 507 -23.25 -38.93 -16.99
CA ARG A 507 -23.29 -37.78 -17.91
C ARG A 507 -21.94 -37.51 -18.58
N CYS A 508 -20.81 -37.72 -17.90
CA CYS A 508 -19.48 -37.57 -18.51
C CYS A 508 -19.15 -38.66 -19.53
N ARG A 509 -19.71 -39.89 -19.40
CA ARG A 509 -19.43 -40.99 -20.32
C ARG A 509 -19.95 -40.77 -21.73
N SER A 510 -21.06 -40.06 -21.89
CA SER A 510 -21.68 -39.82 -23.20
C SER A 510 -20.90 -38.83 -24.07
N ASN A 511 -20.04 -37.97 -23.49
CA ASN A 511 -19.30 -36.91 -24.21
C ASN A 511 -17.80 -37.22 -24.41
N MET A 512 -17.32 -38.43 -24.10
CA MET A 512 -15.89 -38.77 -24.06
C MET A 512 -15.24 -39.15 -25.42
N ALA A 513 -15.91 -39.01 -26.53
CA ALA A 513 -15.43 -39.64 -27.78
C ALA A 513 -14.30 -38.91 -28.54
N SER A 514 -13.86 -37.71 -28.13
CA SER A 514 -13.04 -36.92 -29.07
C SER A 514 -11.98 -35.96 -28.51
N VAL A 515 -11.14 -36.25 -27.48
CA VAL A 515 -9.95 -35.41 -27.24
C VAL A 515 -8.77 -36.16 -26.58
N ASN A 516 -7.58 -36.11 -27.21
CA ASN A 516 -6.31 -36.61 -26.66
C ASN A 516 -5.48 -35.49 -26.02
N VAL A 517 -5.14 -35.60 -24.76
CA VAL A 517 -4.13 -34.70 -24.08
C VAL A 517 -3.24 -35.55 -23.18
N SER A 518 -1.94 -35.42 -23.33
CA SER A 518 -0.92 -36.04 -22.48
C SER A 518 -0.63 -35.19 -21.24
N THR A 519 -0.83 -35.73 -20.06
CA THR A 519 -0.36 -35.14 -18.80
C THR A 519 0.70 -36.06 -18.21
N SER A 520 1.96 -35.62 -18.15
CA SER A 520 2.97 -36.27 -17.32
C SER A 520 2.78 -35.83 -15.87
N MET A 521 2.25 -36.72 -15.03
CA MET A 521 2.38 -36.59 -13.57
C MET A 521 3.71 -37.21 -13.17
N ILE A 522 4.57 -36.43 -12.57
CA ILE A 522 5.72 -36.96 -11.80
C ILE A 522 5.17 -37.23 -10.39
N ALA A 523 4.99 -38.49 -10.08
CA ALA A 523 4.78 -38.96 -8.70
C ALA A 523 6.17 -39.33 -8.15
N GLY A 524 6.57 -38.63 -7.10
CA GLY A 524 7.70 -38.94 -6.25
C GLY A 524 7.28 -38.67 -4.82
#